data_38babf95d958b5ce7db4ee50272296f6
#
_entry.id   38babf95d958b5ce7db4ee50272296f6
#
_cell.length_a   1.000
_cell.length_b   1.000
_cell.length_c   1.000
_cell.angle_alpha   90.00
_cell.angle_beta   90.00
_cell.angle_gamma   90.00
#
_symmetry.space_group_name_H-M   'P 1'
#
loop_
_entity.id
_entity.type
_entity.pdbx_description
1 polymer ?
#
loop_
_entity_poly.entity_id
_entity_poly.type
_entity_poly.pdbx_seq_one_letter_code
_entity_poly.pdbx_strand_id
1 'polypeptide(L)'
;MTVLTTAADTGAADIDAAIKAGDHAALVSALVRTAREAQAALAMSSFDQRKAALHAAAGLIREHEAEILARNEADVARAGANGISPAFIDRLTLTPARIEGMAAGLDQITGLEDPIGRELARWSRPNGLDITRVATPLG
;
A
#
# COMPACT_ATOMS: atom_id res chain seq x y z
N MET A 1 2.23 -14.06 17.64
CA MET A 1 3.04 -13.68 16.46
C MET A 1 3.07 -14.73 15.34
N THR A 2 2.43 -15.88 15.48
CA THR A 2 2.54 -17.04 14.55
C THR A 2 1.42 -17.15 13.50
N VAL A 3 0.31 -16.43 13.63
CA VAL A 3 -0.88 -16.59 12.76
C VAL A 3 -0.81 -15.76 11.47
N LEU A 4 -0.09 -14.65 11.46
CA LEU A 4 0.04 -13.78 10.28
C LEU A 4 0.98 -14.35 9.20
N THR A 5 1.96 -15.18 9.59
CA THR A 5 2.95 -15.75 8.67
C THR A 5 2.35 -16.81 7.73
N THR A 6 1.37 -17.59 8.21
CA THR A 6 0.81 -18.73 7.45
C THR A 6 -0.16 -18.30 6.33
N ALA A 7 -0.98 -17.27 6.55
CA ALA A 7 -1.93 -16.77 5.54
C ALA A 7 -1.21 -15.98 4.43
N ALA A 8 -0.19 -15.20 4.79
CA ALA A 8 0.63 -14.47 3.84
C ALA A 8 1.42 -15.42 2.92
N ASP A 9 1.90 -16.53 3.44
CA ASP A 9 2.67 -17.53 2.67
C ASP A 9 1.79 -18.27 1.64
N THR A 10 0.55 -18.60 2.01
CA THR A 10 -0.40 -19.24 1.09
C THR A 10 -0.84 -18.30 -0.03
N GLY A 11 -1.10 -17.02 0.29
CA GLY A 11 -1.47 -16.02 -0.70
C GLY A 11 -0.36 -15.76 -1.73
N ALA A 12 0.89 -15.72 -1.29
CA ALA A 12 2.04 -15.54 -2.17
C ALA A 12 2.21 -16.73 -3.14
N ALA A 13 2.02 -17.97 -2.65
CA ALA A 13 2.11 -19.17 -3.48
C ALA A 13 1.04 -19.22 -4.58
N ASP A 14 -0.20 -18.83 -4.26
CA ASP A 14 -1.29 -18.78 -5.24
C ASP A 14 -1.04 -17.69 -6.32
N ILE A 15 -0.50 -16.54 -5.93
CA ILE A 15 -0.11 -15.45 -6.83
C ILE A 15 0.99 -15.94 -7.78
N ASP A 16 2.04 -16.56 -7.27
CA ASP A 16 3.15 -17.08 -8.06
C ASP A 16 2.69 -18.18 -9.05
N ALA A 17 1.80 -19.07 -8.61
CA ALA A 17 1.22 -20.10 -9.47
C ALA A 17 0.41 -19.50 -10.63
N ALA A 18 -0.41 -18.49 -10.35
CA ALA A 18 -1.22 -17.81 -11.37
C ALA A 18 -0.33 -17.04 -12.39
N ILE A 19 0.74 -16.38 -11.91
CA ILE A 19 1.72 -15.70 -12.79
C ILE A 19 2.39 -16.71 -13.72
N LYS A 20 2.86 -17.84 -13.21
CA LYS A 20 3.52 -18.90 -14.00
C LYS A 20 2.58 -19.52 -15.03
N ALA A 21 1.30 -19.65 -14.70
CA ALA A 21 0.28 -20.19 -15.61
C ALA A 21 -0.22 -19.17 -16.65
N GLY A 22 0.10 -17.88 -16.51
CA GLY A 22 -0.48 -16.81 -17.33
C GLY A 22 -1.98 -16.62 -17.14
N ASP A 23 -2.53 -17.13 -16.02
CA ASP A 23 -3.96 -17.02 -15.70
C ASP A 23 -4.25 -15.71 -14.97
N HIS A 24 -4.61 -14.69 -15.75
CA HIS A 24 -4.90 -13.35 -15.20
C HIS A 24 -6.15 -13.33 -14.30
N ALA A 25 -7.14 -14.18 -14.53
CA ALA A 25 -8.34 -14.24 -13.69
C ALA A 25 -8.02 -14.84 -12.31
N ALA A 26 -7.25 -15.94 -12.28
CA ALA A 26 -6.76 -16.53 -11.06
C ALA A 26 -5.82 -15.57 -10.30
N LEU A 27 -4.95 -14.86 -11.01
CA LEU A 27 -4.06 -13.85 -10.42
C LEU A 27 -4.84 -12.74 -9.72
N VAL A 28 -5.82 -12.13 -10.39
CA VAL A 28 -6.65 -11.07 -9.79
C VAL A 28 -7.43 -11.60 -8.59
N SER A 29 -7.98 -12.80 -8.69
CA SER A 29 -8.73 -13.43 -7.60
C SER A 29 -7.84 -13.68 -6.36
N ALA A 30 -6.61 -14.16 -6.57
CA ALA A 30 -5.63 -14.38 -5.50
C ALA A 30 -5.22 -13.06 -4.84
N LEU A 31 -4.92 -12.02 -5.64
CA LEU A 31 -4.57 -10.68 -5.15
C LEU A 31 -5.69 -10.07 -4.29
N VAL A 32 -6.94 -10.13 -4.78
CA VAL A 32 -8.09 -9.58 -4.04
C VAL A 32 -8.33 -10.33 -2.72
N ARG A 33 -8.24 -11.65 -2.72
CA ARG A 33 -8.38 -12.45 -1.49
C ARG A 33 -7.31 -12.08 -0.47
N THR A 34 -6.03 -12.09 -0.87
CA THR A 34 -4.90 -11.73 -0.01
C THR A 34 -5.01 -10.31 0.53
N ALA A 35 -5.43 -9.35 -0.31
CA ALA A 35 -5.65 -7.98 0.11
C ALA A 35 -6.77 -7.85 1.15
N ARG A 36 -7.87 -8.60 1.00
CA ARG A 36 -8.97 -8.60 1.99
C ARG A 36 -8.56 -9.19 3.34
N GLU A 37 -7.78 -10.26 3.34
CA GLU A 37 -7.23 -10.85 4.55
C GLU A 37 -6.29 -9.88 5.27
N ALA A 38 -5.38 -9.23 4.52
CA ALA A 38 -4.49 -8.22 5.04
C ALA A 38 -5.24 -6.98 5.57
N GLN A 39 -6.31 -6.57 4.91
CA GLN A 39 -7.15 -5.45 5.34
C GLN A 39 -7.79 -5.69 6.72
N ALA A 40 -8.27 -6.89 6.99
CA ALA A 40 -8.85 -7.24 8.28
C ALA A 40 -7.82 -7.09 9.42
N ALA A 41 -6.58 -7.52 9.18
CA ALA A 41 -5.47 -7.36 10.13
C ALA A 41 -5.08 -5.88 10.32
N LEU A 42 -5.00 -5.11 9.25
CA LEU A 42 -4.69 -3.68 9.28
C LEU A 42 -5.76 -2.86 10.00
N ALA A 43 -7.04 -3.21 9.83
CA ALA A 43 -8.15 -2.54 10.52
C ALA A 43 -8.06 -2.64 12.05
N MET A 44 -7.45 -3.72 12.56
CA MET A 44 -7.26 -3.96 13.99
C MET A 44 -5.88 -3.49 14.49
N SER A 45 -5.00 -3.00 13.61
CA SER A 45 -3.67 -2.53 14.01
C SER A 45 -3.72 -1.21 14.76
N SER A 46 -2.77 -0.99 15.66
CA SER A 46 -2.61 0.28 16.34
C SER A 46 -2.07 1.36 15.39
N PHE A 47 -2.24 2.63 15.78
CA PHE A 47 -1.65 3.75 15.05
C PHE A 47 -0.13 3.62 14.94
N ASP A 48 0.54 3.25 16.03
CA ASP A 48 2.00 3.08 16.06
C ASP A 48 2.47 1.95 15.13
N GLN A 49 1.71 0.85 15.03
CA GLN A 49 2.03 -0.22 14.08
C GLN A 49 1.93 0.25 12.64
N ARG A 50 0.90 1.03 12.29
CA ARG A 50 0.74 1.60 10.96
C ARG A 50 1.86 2.61 10.63
N LYS A 51 2.22 3.47 11.59
CA LYS A 51 3.36 4.41 11.46
C LYS A 51 4.67 3.65 11.23
N ALA A 52 4.94 2.64 12.04
CA ALA A 52 6.15 1.83 11.92
C ALA A 52 6.25 1.15 10.55
N ALA A 53 5.13 0.65 10.01
CA ALA A 53 5.10 0.06 8.67
C ALA A 53 5.42 1.09 7.57
N LEU A 54 4.88 2.30 7.66
CA LEU A 54 5.18 3.38 6.70
C LEU A 54 6.64 3.84 6.79
N HIS A 55 7.19 3.99 7.99
CA HIS A 55 8.62 4.31 8.16
C HIS A 55 9.52 3.21 7.60
N ALA A 56 9.19 1.94 7.86
CA ALA A 56 9.94 0.82 7.29
C ALA A 56 9.89 0.84 5.75
N ALA A 57 8.71 1.10 5.16
CA ALA A 57 8.57 1.22 3.72
C ALA A 57 9.39 2.37 3.13
N ALA A 58 9.40 3.56 3.78
CA ALA A 58 10.23 4.69 3.37
C ALA A 58 11.73 4.34 3.44
N GLY A 59 12.16 3.65 4.49
CA GLY A 59 13.52 3.16 4.64
C GLY A 59 13.93 2.20 3.53
N LEU A 60 13.09 1.20 3.23
CA LEU A 60 13.34 0.22 2.17
C LEU A 60 13.39 0.87 0.78
N ILE A 61 12.55 1.87 0.49
CA ILE A 61 12.63 2.61 -0.77
C ILE A 61 13.99 3.30 -0.93
N ARG A 62 14.52 3.91 0.12
CA ARG A 62 15.86 4.54 0.11
C ARG A 62 16.97 3.52 -0.02
N GLU A 63 16.89 2.43 0.75
CA GLU A 63 17.87 1.34 0.73
C GLU A 63 18.01 0.70 -0.65
N HIS A 64 16.88 0.52 -1.35
CA HIS A 64 16.85 -0.12 -2.67
C HIS A 64 16.85 0.89 -3.84
N GLU A 65 17.20 2.16 -3.62
CA GLU A 65 17.18 3.20 -4.66
C GLU A 65 17.91 2.77 -5.94
N ALA A 66 19.11 2.26 -5.81
CA ALA A 66 19.94 1.86 -6.96
C ALA A 66 19.29 0.72 -7.77
N GLU A 67 18.69 -0.26 -7.11
CA GLU A 67 17.97 -1.35 -7.78
C GLU A 67 16.71 -0.83 -8.48
N ILE A 68 15.95 0.03 -7.83
CA ILE A 68 14.74 0.65 -8.39
C ILE A 68 15.09 1.44 -9.65
N LEU A 69 16.16 2.25 -9.61
CA LEU A 69 16.61 3.02 -10.77
C LEU A 69 17.04 2.11 -11.93
N ALA A 70 17.80 1.05 -11.66
CA ALA A 70 18.25 0.12 -12.69
C ALA A 70 17.08 -0.62 -13.36
N ARG A 71 16.07 -1.03 -12.59
CA ARG A 71 14.84 -1.64 -13.14
C ARG A 71 14.03 -0.64 -13.94
N ASN A 72 13.90 0.59 -13.46
CA ASN A 72 13.18 1.65 -14.15
C ASN A 72 13.83 2.02 -15.49
N GLU A 73 15.16 2.07 -15.57
CA GLU A 73 15.89 2.32 -16.83
C GLU A 73 15.50 1.29 -17.91
N ALA A 74 15.42 0.00 -17.54
CA ALA A 74 15.00 -1.05 -18.46
C ALA A 74 13.52 -0.88 -18.90
N ASP A 75 12.65 -0.45 -17.99
CA ASP A 75 11.23 -0.18 -18.29
C ASP A 75 11.07 1.02 -19.23
N VAL A 76 11.81 2.10 -19.01
CA VAL A 76 11.85 3.30 -19.86
C VAL A 76 12.34 2.95 -21.27
N ALA A 77 13.42 2.16 -21.37
CA ALA A 77 13.96 1.72 -22.66
C ALA A 77 12.91 0.88 -23.43
N ARG A 78 12.25 -0.06 -22.77
CA ARG A 78 11.18 -0.88 -23.37
C ARG A 78 9.98 -0.04 -23.81
N ALA A 79 9.56 0.93 -22.98
CA ALA A 79 8.47 1.83 -23.33
C ALA A 79 8.81 2.70 -24.55
N GLY A 80 10.03 3.21 -24.64
CA GLY A 80 10.53 3.96 -25.80
C GLY A 80 10.51 3.11 -27.07
N ALA A 81 10.99 1.86 -27.00
CA ALA A 81 10.98 0.94 -28.12
C ALA A 81 9.54 0.60 -28.60
N ASN A 82 8.55 0.64 -27.72
CA ASN A 82 7.14 0.43 -28.02
C ASN A 82 6.42 1.72 -28.50
N GLY A 83 7.13 2.82 -28.74
CA GLY A 83 6.55 4.05 -29.27
C GLY A 83 5.68 4.82 -28.29
N ILE A 84 5.88 4.66 -26.98
CA ILE A 84 5.21 5.45 -25.95
C ILE A 84 5.60 6.91 -26.09
N SER A 85 4.64 7.83 -25.93
CA SER A 85 4.88 9.27 -26.11
C SER A 85 5.88 9.84 -25.10
N PRO A 86 6.64 10.90 -25.46
CA PRO A 86 7.62 11.51 -24.56
C PRO A 86 7.04 11.97 -23.22
N ALA A 87 5.80 12.44 -23.19
CA ALA A 87 5.14 12.86 -21.95
C ALA A 87 4.89 11.70 -20.99
N PHE A 88 4.56 10.50 -21.50
CA PHE A 88 4.44 9.30 -20.68
C PHE A 88 5.80 8.76 -20.25
N ILE A 89 6.82 8.83 -21.14
CA ILE A 89 8.20 8.46 -20.79
C ILE A 89 8.71 9.32 -19.63
N ASP A 90 8.50 10.66 -19.65
CA ASP A 90 8.89 11.51 -18.53
C ASP A 90 8.21 11.11 -17.20
N ARG A 91 6.92 10.76 -17.24
CA ARG A 91 6.20 10.29 -16.05
C ARG A 91 6.68 8.92 -15.55
N LEU A 92 7.09 8.05 -16.45
CA LEU A 92 7.62 6.73 -16.12
C LEU A 92 9.04 6.84 -15.52
N THR A 93 9.84 7.80 -15.97
CA THR A 93 11.25 7.94 -15.60
C THR A 93 11.39 8.31 -14.12
N LEU A 94 12.07 7.48 -13.35
CA LEU A 94 12.46 7.77 -11.97
C LEU A 94 13.83 8.43 -11.94
N THR A 95 14.01 9.30 -10.96
CA THR A 95 15.28 9.92 -10.60
C THR A 95 15.50 9.74 -9.11
N PRO A 96 16.73 9.88 -8.58
CA PRO A 96 16.96 9.86 -7.12
C PRO A 96 16.05 10.83 -6.38
N ALA A 97 15.83 12.03 -6.91
CA ALA A 97 14.92 13.01 -6.30
C ALA A 97 13.44 12.56 -6.29
N ARG A 98 12.99 11.87 -7.35
CA ARG A 98 11.63 11.31 -7.39
C ARG A 98 11.46 10.16 -6.38
N ILE A 99 12.48 9.30 -6.23
CA ILE A 99 12.48 8.21 -5.25
C ILE A 99 12.49 8.77 -3.82
N GLU A 100 13.35 9.75 -3.52
CA GLU A 100 13.33 10.43 -2.22
C GLU A 100 11.99 11.12 -1.97
N GLY A 101 11.37 11.73 -2.99
CA GLY A 101 10.03 12.30 -2.87
C GLY A 101 8.96 11.28 -2.47
N MET A 102 9.05 10.04 -2.98
CA MET A 102 8.14 8.96 -2.57
C MET A 102 8.35 8.57 -1.11
N ALA A 103 9.60 8.37 -0.69
CA ALA A 103 9.95 8.03 0.68
C ALA A 103 9.56 9.13 1.67
N ALA A 104 9.87 10.39 1.35
CA ALA A 104 9.48 11.55 2.16
C ALA A 104 7.96 11.71 2.25
N GLY A 105 7.20 11.37 1.21
CA GLY A 105 5.74 11.34 1.25
C GLY A 105 5.20 10.34 2.28
N LEU A 106 5.79 9.15 2.38
CA LEU A 106 5.45 8.18 3.42
C LEU A 106 5.78 8.71 4.82
N ASP A 107 6.94 9.33 5.00
CA ASP A 107 7.32 9.94 6.28
C ASP A 107 6.36 11.08 6.67
N GLN A 108 5.90 11.89 5.74
CA GLN A 108 4.90 12.94 6.01
C GLN A 108 3.58 12.36 6.52
N ILE A 109 3.12 11.25 5.93
CA ILE A 109 1.87 10.58 6.37
C ILE A 109 2.01 10.11 7.82
N THR A 110 3.17 9.67 8.27
CA THR A 110 3.39 9.26 9.67
C THR A 110 3.27 10.41 10.67
N GLY A 111 3.40 11.65 10.21
CA GLY A 111 3.21 12.85 11.03
C GLY A 111 1.75 13.30 11.18
N LEU A 112 0.82 12.69 10.44
CA LEU A 112 -0.61 13.01 10.54
C LEU A 112 -1.22 12.42 11.81
N GLU A 113 -2.33 13.03 12.27
CA GLU A 113 -3.14 12.48 13.35
C GLU A 113 -3.82 11.17 12.89
N ASP A 114 -4.05 10.25 13.84
CA ASP A 114 -4.79 9.02 13.53
C ASP A 114 -6.22 9.36 13.08
N PRO A 115 -6.62 9.05 11.85
CA PRO A 115 -7.98 9.29 11.40
C PRO A 115 -8.98 8.27 11.96
N ILE A 116 -8.51 7.09 12.44
CA ILE A 116 -9.37 5.99 12.86
C ILE A 116 -9.88 6.23 14.28
N GLY A 117 -11.18 6.08 14.47
CA GLY A 117 -11.81 6.32 15.78
C GLY A 117 -12.02 7.79 16.13
N ARG A 118 -11.59 8.73 15.26
CA ARG A 118 -11.81 10.15 15.50
C ARG A 118 -13.32 10.45 15.56
N GLU A 119 -13.75 11.13 16.64
CA GLU A 119 -15.13 11.59 16.75
C GLU A 119 -15.41 12.71 15.74
N LEU A 120 -16.40 12.49 14.88
CA LEU A 120 -16.81 13.44 13.84
C LEU A 120 -18.01 14.29 14.28
N ALA A 121 -18.87 13.72 15.13
CA ALA A 121 -20.01 14.40 15.72
C ALA A 121 -20.56 13.60 16.92
N ARG A 122 -21.18 14.29 17.88
CA ARG A 122 -21.89 13.69 19.01
C ARG A 122 -23.20 14.44 19.25
N TRP A 123 -24.26 13.71 19.60
CA TRP A 123 -25.54 14.29 20.02
C TRP A 123 -26.34 13.34 20.88
N SER A 124 -27.15 13.89 21.78
CA SER A 124 -28.09 13.15 22.62
C SER A 124 -29.49 13.21 22.03
N ARG A 125 -30.27 12.14 22.22
CA ARG A 125 -31.68 12.07 21.86
C ARG A 125 -32.57 12.30 23.09
N PRO A 126 -33.83 12.74 22.93
CA PRO A 126 -34.75 12.95 24.06
C PRO A 126 -35.02 11.69 24.91
N ASN A 127 -34.80 10.50 24.34
CA ASN A 127 -34.93 9.23 25.04
C ASN A 127 -33.68 8.82 25.85
N GLY A 128 -32.68 9.73 25.97
CA GLY A 128 -31.43 9.49 26.71
C GLY A 128 -30.35 8.72 25.94
N LEU A 129 -30.56 8.43 24.65
CA LEU A 129 -29.55 7.77 23.82
C LEU A 129 -28.48 8.79 23.36
N ASP A 130 -27.22 8.52 23.67
CA ASP A 130 -26.06 9.27 23.13
C ASP A 130 -25.54 8.58 21.87
N ILE A 131 -25.44 9.36 20.78
CA ILE A 131 -24.98 8.90 19.48
C ILE A 131 -23.67 9.61 19.15
N THR A 132 -22.66 8.84 18.77
CA THR A 132 -21.37 9.37 18.29
C THR A 132 -21.10 8.84 16.89
N ARG A 133 -20.77 9.74 15.98
CA ARG A 133 -20.28 9.41 14.64
C ARG A 133 -18.75 9.40 14.67
N VAL A 134 -18.16 8.26 14.31
CA VAL A 134 -16.70 8.08 14.31
C VAL A 134 -16.20 7.70 12.92
N ALA A 135 -14.94 8.06 12.63
CA ALA A 135 -14.25 7.61 11.43
C ALA A 135 -13.85 6.13 11.58
N THR A 136 -14.16 5.32 10.57
CA THR A 136 -13.82 3.89 10.53
C THR A 136 -12.95 3.58 9.33
N PRO A 137 -12.12 2.50 9.38
CA PRO A 137 -11.37 2.04 8.23
C PRO A 137 -12.32 1.68 7.08
N LEU A 138 -11.93 2.05 5.85
CA LEU A 138 -12.64 1.70 4.62
C LEU A 138 -11.90 0.55 3.97
N GLY A 139 -11.51 -0.29 4.03
CA GLY A 139 -10.80 -1.42 3.40
C GLY A 139 -10.42 -1.27 1.92
#